data_c1c34df7b2fe78c65876ccd50c474eb8
#
_entry.id   c1c34df7b2fe78c65876ccd50c474eb8
#
_cell.length_a   1.000
_cell.length_b   1.000
_cell.length_c   1.000
_cell.angle_alpha   90.00
_cell.angle_beta   90.00
_cell.angle_gamma   90.00
#
_symmetry.space_group_name_H-M   'P 1'
#
loop_
_entity.id
_entity.type
_entity.pdbx_description
1 polymer ?
#
loop_
_entity_poly.entity_id
_entity_poly.type
_entity_poly.pdbx_seq_one_letter_code
_entity_poly.pdbx_strand_id
1 'polypeptide(L)'
;MAFDIQPIAVDNSRSNSWIIIFSDLVSLMLTFFVLLFAMSNLKVGKWESITDSLSQSLSKTSTKNVAAVTAQFNIASIFRKRAINLDYLSALLGDAIFKDPLLAKGKLINLEDRLIITLSGDILFTPGESKLKEKAQEALFNLGGVLRNIGNEIGVNGHTAPGKVQGTVYKTNWELSLARAIAVANELRRSGYTETITSYGYADSLYSQLPKMAETERRILSRRIDIVIRPTISEGG
;
A
#
# COMPACT_ATOMS: atom_id res chain seq x y z
N MET A 1 -69.20 25.54 -57.36
CA MET A 1 -67.94 26.07 -56.82
C MET A 1 -67.47 25.11 -55.82
N ALA A 2 -66.52 24.25 -56.17
CA ALA A 2 -65.85 23.27 -55.27
C ALA A 2 -64.57 23.91 -54.71
N PHE A 3 -64.53 24.04 -53.41
CA PHE A 3 -63.29 24.50 -52.73
C PHE A 3 -62.31 23.32 -52.59
N ASP A 4 -61.19 23.45 -53.29
CA ASP A 4 -60.10 22.52 -53.25
C ASP A 4 -59.26 22.82 -51.98
N ILE A 5 -59.40 21.96 -50.99
CA ILE A 5 -58.63 22.08 -49.74
C ILE A 5 -57.35 21.26 -49.91
N GLN A 6 -56.26 21.94 -50.17
CA GLN A 6 -54.91 21.27 -50.17
C GLN A 6 -54.50 20.89 -48.74
N PRO A 7 -54.00 19.67 -48.52
CA PRO A 7 -53.50 19.30 -47.22
C PRO A 7 -52.18 20.00 -46.93
N ILE A 8 -52.12 20.63 -45.75
CA ILE A 8 -50.89 21.25 -45.22
C ILE A 8 -49.89 20.15 -44.94
N ALA A 9 -48.78 20.16 -45.68
CA ALA A 9 -47.64 19.25 -45.40
C ALA A 9 -47.08 19.64 -44.02
N VAL A 10 -47.27 18.76 -43.05
CA VAL A 10 -46.62 18.88 -41.72
C VAL A 10 -45.13 18.58 -41.88
N ASP A 11 -44.33 19.62 -41.80
CA ASP A 11 -42.87 19.52 -41.84
C ASP A 11 -42.35 18.77 -40.58
N ASN A 12 -41.99 17.50 -40.75
CA ASN A 12 -41.43 16.64 -39.71
C ASN A 12 -39.99 16.96 -39.34
N SER A 13 -39.43 18.09 -39.77
CA SER A 13 -38.03 18.47 -39.55
C SER A 13 -37.70 18.79 -38.07
N ARG A 14 -38.71 19.02 -37.24
CA ARG A 14 -38.54 19.34 -35.82
C ARG A 14 -38.32 18.12 -34.90
N SER A 15 -38.58 16.92 -35.39
CA SER A 15 -38.56 15.69 -34.56
C SER A 15 -37.14 15.20 -34.20
N ASN A 16 -36.10 15.55 -34.96
CA ASN A 16 -34.78 14.98 -34.82
C ASN A 16 -33.71 15.93 -34.25
N SER A 17 -34.07 17.16 -33.91
CA SER A 17 -33.13 18.16 -33.36
C SER A 17 -32.51 17.73 -32.02
N TRP A 18 -33.22 16.93 -31.23
CA TRP A 18 -32.70 16.40 -29.98
C TRP A 18 -31.55 15.41 -30.19
N ILE A 19 -31.52 14.67 -31.32
CA ILE A 19 -30.47 13.72 -31.66
C ILE A 19 -29.15 14.46 -31.90
N ILE A 20 -29.19 15.61 -32.50
CA ILE A 20 -28.02 16.46 -32.78
C ILE A 20 -27.41 16.93 -31.43
N ILE A 21 -28.23 17.43 -30.53
CA ILE A 21 -27.82 17.88 -29.20
C ILE A 21 -27.28 16.71 -28.37
N PHE A 22 -27.94 15.56 -28.44
CA PHE A 22 -27.49 14.33 -27.77
C PHE A 22 -26.17 13.84 -28.33
N SER A 23 -25.99 13.83 -29.65
CA SER A 23 -24.74 13.41 -30.29
C SER A 23 -23.56 14.33 -29.93
N ASP A 24 -23.79 15.64 -29.85
CA ASP A 24 -22.79 16.61 -29.42
C ASP A 24 -22.35 16.36 -27.97
N LEU A 25 -23.32 16.15 -27.07
CA LEU A 25 -23.04 15.86 -25.67
C LEU A 25 -22.23 14.57 -25.48
N VAL A 26 -22.60 13.49 -26.21
CA VAL A 26 -21.86 12.22 -26.18
C VAL A 26 -20.44 12.38 -26.75
N SER A 27 -20.29 13.17 -27.82
CA SER A 27 -18.98 13.45 -28.41
C SER A 27 -18.06 14.22 -27.44
N LEU A 28 -18.61 15.21 -26.72
CA LEU A 28 -17.88 15.95 -25.69
C LEU A 28 -17.49 15.05 -24.52
N MET A 29 -18.38 14.16 -24.06
CA MET A 29 -18.04 13.19 -23.03
C MET A 29 -16.94 12.24 -23.49
N LEU A 30 -17.01 11.76 -24.74
CA LEU A 30 -16.00 10.86 -25.29
C LEU A 30 -14.62 11.54 -25.34
N THR A 31 -14.55 12.78 -25.84
CA THR A 31 -13.29 13.52 -25.89
C THR A 31 -12.73 13.78 -24.50
N PHE A 32 -13.57 14.07 -23.52
CA PHE A 32 -13.17 14.22 -22.12
C PHE A 32 -12.57 12.94 -21.56
N PHE A 33 -13.20 11.78 -21.76
CA PHE A 33 -12.67 10.49 -21.31
C PHE A 33 -11.36 10.11 -22.01
N VAL A 34 -11.23 10.38 -23.30
CA VAL A 34 -9.97 10.16 -24.03
C VAL A 34 -8.87 11.03 -23.46
N LEU A 35 -9.17 12.28 -23.11
CA LEU A 35 -8.20 13.19 -22.50
C LEU A 35 -7.79 12.70 -21.10
N LEU A 36 -8.73 12.27 -20.26
CA LEU A 36 -8.43 11.69 -18.95
C LEU A 36 -7.60 10.41 -19.09
N PHE A 37 -7.92 9.57 -20.06
CA PHE A 37 -7.15 8.34 -20.32
C PHE A 37 -5.72 8.65 -20.79
N ALA A 38 -5.54 9.63 -21.65
CA ALA A 38 -4.23 10.08 -22.09
C ALA A 38 -3.37 10.63 -20.95
N MET A 39 -3.99 11.30 -19.97
CA MET A 39 -3.30 11.79 -18.76
C MET A 39 -3.02 10.67 -17.73
N SER A 40 -3.79 9.59 -17.72
CA SER A 40 -3.63 8.47 -16.79
C SER A 40 -2.29 7.72 -16.95
N ASN A 41 -1.65 7.81 -18.10
CA ASN A 41 -0.37 7.18 -18.39
C ASN A 41 0.86 8.09 -18.18
N LEU A 42 0.68 9.27 -17.57
CA LEU A 42 1.79 10.14 -17.22
C LEU A 42 2.55 9.53 -16.03
N LYS A 43 3.66 8.86 -16.34
CA LYS A 43 4.61 8.39 -15.33
C LYS A 43 5.03 9.59 -14.48
N VAL A 44 4.74 9.52 -13.19
CA VAL A 44 5.06 10.55 -12.17
C VAL A 44 6.52 11.02 -12.26
N GLY A 45 7.45 10.17 -12.68
CA GLY A 45 8.88 10.51 -12.84
C GLY A 45 9.23 11.56 -13.90
N LYS A 46 8.29 11.97 -14.77
CA LYS A 46 8.54 13.08 -15.71
C LYS A 46 8.23 14.47 -15.14
N TRP A 47 7.43 14.53 -14.09
CA TRP A 47 7.10 15.80 -13.43
C TRP A 47 8.26 16.32 -12.58
N GLU A 48 9.04 15.45 -11.93
CA GLU A 48 10.22 15.86 -11.16
C GLU A 48 11.27 16.57 -12.03
N SER A 49 11.53 16.07 -13.23
CA SER A 49 12.50 16.69 -14.13
C SER A 49 12.05 18.06 -14.65
N ILE A 50 10.74 18.32 -14.74
CA ILE A 50 10.17 19.60 -15.18
C ILE A 50 10.20 20.61 -14.03
N THR A 51 9.86 20.19 -12.80
CA THR A 51 9.91 21.04 -11.62
C THR A 51 11.35 21.43 -11.26
N ASP A 52 12.32 20.53 -11.39
CA ASP A 52 13.74 20.81 -11.18
C ASP A 52 14.29 21.81 -12.21
N SER A 53 13.91 21.67 -13.46
CA SER A 53 14.30 22.60 -14.52
C SER A 53 13.69 24.00 -14.33
N LEU A 54 12.46 24.06 -13.81
CA LEU A 54 11.77 25.33 -13.53
C LEU A 54 12.35 26.01 -12.29
N SER A 55 12.66 25.26 -11.24
CA SER A 55 13.29 25.75 -10.01
C SER A 55 14.68 26.35 -10.29
N GLN A 56 15.45 25.68 -11.14
CA GLN A 56 16.77 26.18 -11.57
C GLN A 56 16.69 27.46 -12.41
N SER A 57 15.64 27.61 -13.20
CA SER A 57 15.40 28.78 -14.03
C SER A 57 14.92 30.00 -13.23
N LEU A 58 14.13 29.76 -12.17
CA LEU A 58 13.60 30.81 -11.29
C LEU A 58 14.59 31.25 -10.20
N SER A 59 15.54 30.40 -9.82
CA SER A 59 16.56 30.74 -8.81
C SER A 59 17.68 31.70 -9.31
N LYS A 60 17.70 32.02 -10.61
CA LYS A 60 18.76 32.84 -11.22
C LYS A 60 18.57 34.36 -11.06
N THR A 61 17.51 34.79 -10.37
CA THR A 61 17.27 36.21 -10.12
C THR A 61 17.01 36.48 -8.64
N SER A 62 18.02 36.45 -7.82
CA SER A 62 17.98 37.17 -6.53
C SER A 62 19.39 37.44 -5.99
N THR A 63 19.79 38.67 -6.13
CA THR A 63 20.57 39.55 -5.24
C THR A 63 21.45 38.89 -4.17
N LYS A 64 22.75 39.20 -4.31
CA LYS A 64 23.73 39.24 -3.23
C LYS A 64 23.13 39.88 -1.97
N ASN A 65 22.77 39.06 -1.01
CA ASN A 65 22.70 39.51 0.38
C ASN A 65 23.60 38.58 1.19
N VAL A 66 24.61 39.19 1.80
CA VAL A 66 25.48 38.58 2.79
C VAL A 66 24.61 38.17 3.98
N ALA A 67 24.18 36.95 3.99
CA ALA A 67 23.49 36.35 5.13
C ALA A 67 24.54 35.82 6.09
N ALA A 68 24.48 36.29 7.31
CA ALA A 68 25.19 35.76 8.45
C ALA A 68 25.05 34.21 8.44
N VAL A 69 26.19 33.53 8.50
CA VAL A 69 26.30 32.08 8.62
C VAL A 69 25.74 31.67 9.99
N THR A 70 24.44 31.56 10.09
CA THR A 70 23.80 30.69 11.10
C THR A 70 23.50 29.40 10.38
N ALA A 71 24.52 28.58 10.20
CA ALA A 71 24.33 27.18 9.83
C ALA A 71 23.62 26.51 11.00
N GLN A 72 22.30 26.58 11.00
CA GLN A 72 21.50 25.60 11.70
C GLN A 72 21.71 24.30 10.94
N PHE A 73 22.81 23.62 11.30
CA PHE A 73 22.95 22.21 10.94
C PHE A 73 21.74 21.50 11.52
N ASN A 74 20.74 21.23 10.68
CA ASN A 74 19.64 20.40 11.04
C ASN A 74 20.18 18.96 11.16
N ILE A 75 20.78 18.67 12.33
CA ILE A 75 21.37 17.37 12.65
C ILE A 75 20.34 16.25 12.41
N ALA A 76 19.04 16.55 12.56
CA ALA A 76 17.96 15.63 12.24
C ALA A 76 17.91 15.21 10.74
N SER A 77 18.41 16.05 9.82
CA SER A 77 18.45 15.70 8.39
C SER A 77 19.61 14.75 8.04
N ILE A 78 20.68 14.76 8.84
CA ILE A 78 21.86 13.91 8.63
C ILE A 78 21.58 12.47 9.07
N PHE A 79 20.66 12.27 10.02
CA PHE A 79 20.27 10.96 10.52
C PHE A 79 18.98 10.41 9.89
N ARG A 80 18.40 11.05 8.87
CA ARG A 80 17.33 10.41 8.09
C ARG A 80 17.92 9.18 7.42
N LYS A 81 17.61 8.03 7.98
CA LYS A 81 17.89 6.75 7.32
C LYS A 81 17.22 6.78 5.95
N ARG A 82 18.04 6.75 4.91
CA ARG A 82 17.54 6.75 3.53
C ARG A 82 16.75 5.47 3.33
N ALA A 83 15.50 5.59 2.88
CA ALA A 83 14.72 4.43 2.49
C ALA A 83 15.50 3.60 1.46
N ILE A 84 15.62 2.32 1.71
CA ILE A 84 16.37 1.39 0.86
C ILE A 84 15.46 0.95 -0.29
N ASN A 85 16.02 0.79 -1.48
CA ASN A 85 15.33 0.22 -2.63
C ASN A 85 14.81 -1.18 -2.28
N LEU A 86 13.56 -1.48 -2.65
CA LEU A 86 12.88 -2.74 -2.33
C LEU A 86 13.60 -3.97 -2.89
N ASP A 87 14.24 -3.89 -4.06
CA ASP A 87 14.97 -5.01 -4.66
C ASP A 87 16.21 -5.38 -3.83
N TYR A 88 16.99 -4.36 -3.42
CA TYR A 88 18.13 -4.58 -2.52
C TYR A 88 17.68 -5.13 -1.17
N LEU A 89 16.58 -4.59 -0.64
CA LEU A 89 16.01 -5.05 0.62
C LEU A 89 15.49 -6.49 0.51
N SER A 90 14.88 -6.86 -0.61
CA SER A 90 14.43 -8.22 -0.88
C SER A 90 15.58 -9.22 -0.86
N ALA A 91 16.72 -8.88 -1.46
CA ALA A 91 17.92 -9.71 -1.43
C ALA A 91 18.49 -9.86 0.00
N LEU A 92 18.59 -8.74 0.73
CA LEU A 92 19.08 -8.72 2.11
C LEU A 92 18.20 -9.53 3.06
N LEU A 93 16.87 -9.37 2.96
CA LEU A 93 15.90 -10.09 3.78
C LEU A 93 15.78 -11.55 3.37
N GLY A 94 15.95 -11.86 2.08
CA GLY A 94 16.02 -13.24 1.60
C GLY A 94 17.07 -14.03 2.36
N ASP A 95 18.29 -13.51 2.43
CA ASP A 95 19.40 -14.14 3.17
C ASP A 95 19.10 -14.29 4.67
N ALA A 96 18.54 -13.26 5.30
CA ALA A 96 18.18 -13.30 6.72
C ALA A 96 17.06 -14.31 7.02
N ILE A 97 16.05 -14.36 6.15
CA ILE A 97 14.92 -15.29 6.26
C ILE A 97 15.40 -16.75 6.06
N PHE A 98 16.27 -17.00 5.08
CA PHE A 98 16.80 -18.34 4.83
C PHE A 98 17.65 -18.90 5.97
N LYS A 99 18.33 -18.03 6.71
CA LYS A 99 19.20 -18.45 7.83
C LYS A 99 18.41 -18.86 9.08
N ASP A 100 17.19 -18.36 9.24
CA ASP A 100 16.36 -18.71 10.39
C ASP A 100 15.35 -19.80 10.02
N PRO A 101 15.37 -20.98 10.69
CA PRO A 101 14.52 -22.12 10.32
C PRO A 101 13.03 -21.87 10.54
N LEU A 102 12.64 -20.87 11.34
CA LEU A 102 11.24 -20.47 11.51
C LEU A 102 10.81 -19.52 10.40
N LEU A 103 11.61 -18.50 10.10
CA LEU A 103 11.33 -17.52 9.05
C LEU A 103 11.38 -18.15 7.65
N ALA A 104 12.23 -19.15 7.44
CA ALA A 104 12.35 -19.90 6.18
C ALA A 104 11.04 -20.63 5.78
N LYS A 105 10.12 -20.85 6.74
CA LYS A 105 8.77 -21.38 6.46
C LYS A 105 7.80 -20.30 5.98
N GLY A 106 8.18 -19.04 6.02
CA GLY A 106 7.45 -17.91 5.49
C GLY A 106 7.61 -17.77 3.98
N LYS A 107 6.92 -16.80 3.43
CA LYS A 107 7.03 -16.39 2.01
C LYS A 107 7.44 -14.94 1.94
N LEU A 108 8.43 -14.65 1.10
CA LEU A 108 8.82 -13.31 0.73
C LEU A 108 8.23 -13.01 -0.65
N ILE A 109 7.42 -11.96 -0.74
CA ILE A 109 6.75 -11.53 -1.98
C ILE A 109 7.24 -10.13 -2.28
N ASN A 110 7.92 -9.96 -3.41
CA ASN A 110 8.35 -8.66 -3.91
C ASN A 110 7.34 -8.15 -4.92
N LEU A 111 6.70 -7.02 -4.61
CA LEU A 111 5.80 -6.28 -5.48
C LEU A 111 6.48 -4.96 -5.89
N GLU A 112 5.98 -4.33 -6.95
CA GLU A 112 6.55 -3.06 -7.45
C GLU A 112 6.56 -1.94 -6.40
N ASP A 113 5.54 -1.92 -5.53
CA ASP A 113 5.30 -0.84 -4.55
C ASP A 113 5.54 -1.26 -3.09
N ARG A 114 5.79 -2.54 -2.81
CA ARG A 114 5.98 -3.05 -1.44
C ARG A 114 6.64 -4.42 -1.41
N LEU A 115 7.27 -4.73 -0.29
CA LEU A 115 7.77 -6.05 0.02
C LEU A 115 6.92 -6.66 1.14
N ILE A 116 6.50 -7.91 1.00
CA ILE A 116 5.64 -8.59 1.98
C ILE A 116 6.33 -9.85 2.47
N ILE A 117 6.47 -9.97 3.79
CA ILE A 117 6.90 -11.20 4.47
C ILE A 117 5.66 -11.83 5.09
N THR A 118 5.23 -12.97 4.57
CA THR A 118 4.06 -13.71 5.06
C THR A 118 4.51 -14.85 5.96
N LEU A 119 4.06 -14.84 7.21
CA LEU A 119 4.38 -15.86 8.22
C LEU A 119 3.10 -16.54 8.70
N SER A 120 3.11 -17.87 8.83
CA SER A 120 1.96 -18.61 9.36
C SER A 120 1.72 -18.27 10.84
N GLY A 121 0.46 -17.96 11.19
CA GLY A 121 0.07 -17.71 12.57
C GLY A 121 0.28 -18.91 13.48
N ASP A 122 0.16 -20.12 12.96
CA ASP A 122 0.30 -21.36 13.74
C ASP A 122 1.75 -21.60 14.20
N ILE A 123 2.74 -21.07 13.48
CA ILE A 123 4.14 -21.11 13.89
C ILE A 123 4.48 -20.00 14.90
N LEU A 124 3.85 -18.84 14.77
CA LEU A 124 4.14 -17.67 15.60
C LEU A 124 3.45 -17.72 16.97
N PHE A 125 2.19 -18.16 17.02
CA PHE A 125 1.33 -18.01 18.21
C PHE A 125 0.84 -19.34 18.76
N THR A 126 0.46 -19.29 20.03
CA THR A 126 -0.38 -20.32 20.66
C THR A 126 -1.81 -20.27 20.06
N PRO A 127 -2.49 -21.40 19.84
CA PRO A 127 -3.85 -21.41 19.32
C PRO A 127 -4.80 -20.54 20.16
N GLY A 128 -5.56 -19.66 19.49
CA GLY A 128 -6.53 -18.78 20.13
C GLY A 128 -5.94 -17.58 20.90
N GLU A 129 -4.62 -17.42 20.93
CA GLU A 129 -3.91 -16.36 21.65
C GLU A 129 -3.11 -15.45 20.71
N SER A 130 -2.68 -14.31 21.26
CA SER A 130 -1.71 -13.40 20.63
C SER A 130 -0.31 -13.49 21.25
N LYS A 131 -0.12 -14.42 22.19
CA LYS A 131 1.20 -14.63 22.81
C LYS A 131 2.13 -15.31 21.82
N LEU A 132 3.25 -14.67 21.52
CA LEU A 132 4.31 -15.23 20.67
C LEU A 132 5.01 -16.40 21.40
N LYS A 133 5.31 -17.45 20.66
CA LYS A 133 6.18 -18.54 21.12
C LYS A 133 7.62 -18.02 21.25
N GLU A 134 8.43 -18.57 22.16
CA GLU A 134 9.81 -18.13 22.39
C GLU A 134 10.64 -18.09 21.10
N LYS A 135 10.61 -19.18 20.30
CA LYS A 135 11.31 -19.24 19.02
C LYS A 135 10.82 -18.18 18.02
N ALA A 136 9.52 -17.82 18.08
CA ALA A 136 8.98 -16.78 17.23
C ALA A 136 9.41 -15.38 17.69
N GLN A 137 9.54 -15.16 19.01
CA GLN A 137 10.09 -13.91 19.54
C GLN A 137 11.53 -13.71 19.10
N GLU A 138 12.38 -14.76 19.24
CA GLU A 138 13.77 -14.71 18.82
C GLU A 138 13.91 -14.45 17.30
N ALA A 139 13.15 -15.18 16.47
CA ALA A 139 13.16 -15.00 15.02
C ALA A 139 12.71 -13.60 14.59
N LEU A 140 11.63 -13.07 15.20
CA LEU A 140 11.13 -11.72 14.91
C LEU A 140 12.08 -10.64 15.43
N PHE A 141 12.73 -10.85 16.57
CA PHE A 141 13.76 -9.97 17.10
C PHE A 141 14.95 -9.88 16.14
N ASN A 142 15.44 -11.01 15.64
CA ASN A 142 16.52 -11.06 14.65
C ASN A 142 16.11 -10.37 13.33
N LEU A 143 14.89 -10.63 12.85
CA LEU A 143 14.35 -9.95 11.67
C LEU A 143 14.30 -8.44 11.88
N GLY A 144 13.79 -7.98 13.01
CA GLY A 144 13.73 -6.58 13.36
C GLY A 144 15.13 -5.94 13.47
N GLY A 145 16.15 -6.72 13.91
CA GLY A 145 17.55 -6.31 13.91
C GLY A 145 18.07 -5.98 12.50
N VAL A 146 17.64 -6.73 11.47
CA VAL A 146 17.95 -6.42 10.06
C VAL A 146 17.18 -5.17 9.63
N LEU A 147 15.90 -5.10 9.97
CA LEU A 147 15.01 -4.00 9.57
C LEU A 147 15.37 -2.66 10.23
N ARG A 148 15.94 -2.64 11.43
CA ARG A 148 16.29 -1.40 12.15
C ARG A 148 17.22 -0.46 11.38
N ASN A 149 17.96 -0.98 10.41
CA ASN A 149 18.92 -0.21 9.62
C ASN A 149 18.28 0.41 8.36
N ILE A 150 17.00 0.15 8.13
CA ILE A 150 16.23 0.70 7.01
C ILE A 150 15.30 1.81 7.52
N GLY A 151 15.03 2.79 6.65
CA GLY A 151 14.11 3.90 6.94
C GLY A 151 12.73 3.69 6.32
N ASN A 152 12.33 2.46 6.02
CA ASN A 152 11.07 2.15 5.37
C ASN A 152 9.93 2.05 6.39
N GLU A 153 8.71 2.42 6.00
CA GLU A 153 7.54 2.21 6.85
C GLU A 153 7.11 0.74 6.86
N ILE A 154 6.71 0.24 8.02
CA ILE A 154 6.23 -1.14 8.19
C ILE A 154 4.75 -1.15 8.57
N GLY A 155 3.97 -1.93 7.81
CA GLY A 155 2.63 -2.37 8.18
C GLY A 155 2.66 -3.81 8.70
N VAL A 156 1.98 -4.12 9.79
CA VAL A 156 1.80 -5.50 10.25
C VAL A 156 0.32 -5.85 10.18
N ASN A 157 -0.03 -6.78 9.30
CA ASN A 157 -1.41 -7.17 9.03
C ASN A 157 -1.68 -8.55 9.61
N GLY A 158 -2.65 -8.63 10.53
CA GLY A 158 -3.09 -9.88 11.15
C GLY A 158 -4.32 -10.45 10.46
N HIS A 159 -4.30 -11.74 10.17
CA HIS A 159 -5.40 -12.48 9.56
C HIS A 159 -5.77 -13.72 10.37
N THR A 160 -7.05 -14.10 10.33
CA THR A 160 -7.58 -15.30 10.99
C THR A 160 -8.38 -16.16 10.00
N ALA A 161 -8.68 -17.38 10.37
CA ALA A 161 -9.63 -18.22 9.65
C ALA A 161 -11.08 -17.87 10.06
N PRO A 162 -12.07 -18.08 9.19
CA PRO A 162 -13.48 -17.94 9.54
C PRO A 162 -13.88 -18.85 10.69
N GLY A 163 -14.87 -18.41 11.46
CA GLY A 163 -15.45 -19.15 12.58
C GLY A 163 -15.17 -18.48 13.91
N LYS A 164 -15.60 -19.14 14.99
CA LYS A 164 -15.42 -18.63 16.36
C LYS A 164 -13.94 -18.70 16.77
N VAL A 165 -13.48 -17.69 17.47
CA VAL A 165 -12.14 -17.68 18.07
C VAL A 165 -12.04 -18.80 19.08
N GLN A 166 -10.99 -19.61 18.99
CA GLN A 166 -10.68 -20.62 19.99
C GLN A 166 -9.95 -19.91 21.15
N GLY A 167 -10.54 -19.93 22.32
CA GLY A 167 -9.99 -19.28 23.53
C GLY A 167 -10.99 -18.38 24.22
N THR A 168 -10.64 -17.88 25.38
CA THR A 168 -11.52 -17.08 26.25
C THR A 168 -11.13 -15.59 26.29
N VAL A 169 -9.94 -15.24 25.77
CA VAL A 169 -9.38 -13.89 25.88
C VAL A 169 -10.00 -12.94 24.85
N TYR A 170 -10.14 -13.42 23.58
CA TYR A 170 -10.64 -12.61 22.47
C TYR A 170 -12.05 -13.04 22.10
N LYS A 171 -12.95 -12.09 21.95
CA LYS A 171 -14.36 -12.36 21.60
C LYS A 171 -14.58 -12.48 20.10
N THR A 172 -13.77 -11.79 19.31
CA THR A 172 -13.92 -11.68 17.86
C THR A 172 -12.61 -11.94 17.11
N ASN A 173 -12.73 -12.36 15.83
CA ASN A 173 -11.59 -12.50 14.94
C ASN A 173 -10.86 -11.15 14.70
N TRP A 174 -11.59 -10.04 14.78
CA TRP A 174 -11.02 -8.69 14.67
C TRP A 174 -10.07 -8.38 15.85
N GLU A 175 -10.52 -8.64 17.06
CA GLU A 175 -9.68 -8.45 18.26
C GLU A 175 -8.44 -9.34 18.21
N LEU A 176 -8.60 -10.63 17.89
CA LEU A 176 -7.48 -11.57 17.84
C LEU A 176 -6.46 -11.20 16.76
N SER A 177 -6.93 -10.86 15.54
CA SER A 177 -6.05 -10.51 14.43
C SER A 177 -5.26 -9.23 14.72
N LEU A 178 -5.92 -8.21 15.29
CA LEU A 178 -5.26 -6.96 15.67
C LEU A 178 -4.26 -7.18 16.82
N ALA A 179 -4.64 -7.93 17.86
CA ALA A 179 -3.74 -8.23 18.98
C ALA A 179 -2.47 -8.98 18.52
N ARG A 180 -2.60 -9.89 17.57
CA ARG A 180 -1.47 -10.62 16.96
C ARG A 180 -0.57 -9.68 16.15
N ALA A 181 -1.16 -8.78 15.37
CA ALA A 181 -0.40 -7.77 14.62
C ALA A 181 0.39 -6.86 15.58
N ILE A 182 -0.23 -6.40 16.66
CA ILE A 182 0.41 -5.59 17.69
C ILE A 182 1.55 -6.36 18.39
N ALA A 183 1.37 -7.65 18.69
CA ALA A 183 2.42 -8.46 19.31
C ALA A 183 3.67 -8.56 18.44
N VAL A 184 3.51 -8.75 17.12
CA VAL A 184 4.62 -8.75 16.15
C VAL A 184 5.25 -7.37 16.04
N ALA A 185 4.45 -6.31 15.92
CA ALA A 185 4.95 -4.95 15.85
C ALA A 185 5.79 -4.56 17.08
N ASN A 186 5.35 -4.97 18.27
CA ASN A 186 6.08 -4.72 19.52
C ASN A 186 7.43 -5.48 19.53
N GLU A 187 7.49 -6.69 18.99
CA GLU A 187 8.74 -7.45 18.92
C GLU A 187 9.74 -6.81 17.95
N LEU A 188 9.27 -6.31 16.80
CA LEU A 188 10.10 -5.55 15.87
C LEU A 188 10.61 -4.25 16.50
N ARG A 189 9.78 -3.55 17.28
CA ARG A 189 10.23 -2.36 18.03
C ARG A 189 11.26 -2.71 19.11
N ARG A 190 11.08 -3.81 19.80
CA ARG A 190 12.01 -4.27 20.83
C ARG A 190 13.40 -4.56 20.28
N SER A 191 13.51 -4.98 19.02
CA SER A 191 14.78 -5.18 18.33
C SER A 191 15.51 -3.89 17.94
N GLY A 192 14.90 -2.72 18.20
CA GLY A 192 15.47 -1.40 17.92
C GLY A 192 14.99 -0.77 16.62
N TYR A 193 13.89 -1.23 16.02
CA TYR A 193 13.26 -0.55 14.89
C TYR A 193 12.58 0.76 15.34
N THR A 194 12.98 1.89 14.77
CA THR A 194 12.58 3.24 15.25
C THR A 194 11.54 3.90 14.36
N GLU A 195 11.38 3.48 13.11
CA GLU A 195 10.42 4.08 12.19
C GLU A 195 8.98 3.65 12.50
N THR A 196 8.02 4.22 11.81
CA THR A 196 6.60 3.94 12.02
C THR A 196 6.25 2.49 11.72
N ILE A 197 5.64 1.81 12.69
CA ILE A 197 4.99 0.51 12.50
C ILE A 197 3.50 0.67 12.73
N THR A 198 2.69 0.40 11.72
CA THR A 198 1.23 0.43 11.82
C THR A 198 0.68 -1.00 11.86
N SER A 199 -0.17 -1.29 12.84
CA SER A 199 -0.79 -2.62 13.00
C SER A 199 -2.24 -2.61 12.53
N TYR A 200 -2.61 -3.61 11.72
CA TYR A 200 -3.96 -3.80 11.19
C TYR A 200 -4.49 -5.20 11.53
N GLY A 201 -5.75 -5.27 11.95
CA GLY A 201 -6.48 -6.52 12.08
C GLY A 201 -7.45 -6.67 10.93
N TYR A 202 -7.34 -7.72 10.13
CA TYR A 202 -8.21 -8.00 8.99
C TYR A 202 -9.20 -9.13 9.26
N ALA A 203 -9.13 -9.75 10.43
CA ALA A 203 -9.97 -10.92 10.75
C ALA A 203 -9.91 -11.98 9.61
N ASP A 204 -11.06 -12.44 9.17
CA ASP A 204 -11.26 -13.36 8.04
C ASP A 204 -11.77 -12.67 6.76
N SER A 205 -11.72 -11.33 6.69
CA SER A 205 -12.26 -10.55 5.57
C SER A 205 -11.67 -10.93 4.20
N LEU A 206 -10.39 -11.34 4.17
CA LEU A 206 -9.69 -11.74 2.94
C LEU A 206 -9.76 -13.25 2.65
N TYR A 207 -10.51 -14.02 3.45
CA TYR A 207 -10.63 -15.46 3.26
C TYR A 207 -11.23 -15.85 1.90
N SER A 208 -12.22 -15.11 1.44
CA SER A 208 -12.88 -15.35 0.14
C SER A 208 -11.96 -15.16 -1.06
N GLN A 209 -10.91 -14.32 -0.90
CA GLN A 209 -9.93 -14.02 -1.95
C GLN A 209 -8.81 -15.05 -2.06
N LEU A 210 -8.71 -15.98 -1.10
CA LEU A 210 -7.71 -17.04 -1.16
C LEU A 210 -8.05 -18.02 -2.31
N PRO A 211 -7.02 -18.62 -2.95
CA PRO A 211 -7.21 -19.58 -4.02
C PRO A 211 -8.14 -20.73 -3.61
N LYS A 212 -8.85 -21.29 -4.59
CA LYS A 212 -9.68 -22.49 -4.38
C LYS A 212 -8.77 -23.69 -4.18
N MET A 213 -8.73 -24.21 -2.96
CA MET A 213 -7.96 -25.37 -2.51
C MET A 213 -8.74 -26.13 -1.43
N ALA A 214 -8.17 -27.20 -0.89
CA ALA A 214 -8.79 -27.93 0.22
C ALA A 214 -9.07 -26.97 1.40
N GLU A 215 -10.23 -27.11 2.03
CA GLU A 215 -10.67 -26.20 3.11
C GLU A 215 -9.65 -26.11 4.27
N THR A 216 -9.03 -27.24 4.62
CA THR A 216 -8.00 -27.32 5.65
C THR A 216 -6.77 -26.47 5.32
N GLU A 217 -6.27 -26.58 4.10
CA GLU A 217 -5.13 -25.79 3.62
C GLU A 217 -5.46 -24.29 3.56
N ARG A 218 -6.66 -23.98 3.07
CA ARG A 218 -7.16 -22.62 2.96
C ARG A 218 -7.28 -21.97 4.33
N ARG A 219 -7.72 -22.70 5.35
CA ARG A 219 -7.78 -22.22 6.75
C ARG A 219 -6.38 -22.02 7.33
N ILE A 220 -5.40 -22.86 6.98
CA ILE A 220 -4.00 -22.65 7.41
C ILE A 220 -3.43 -21.38 6.77
N LEU A 221 -3.63 -21.19 5.47
CA LEU A 221 -3.16 -20.00 4.76
C LEU A 221 -3.85 -18.71 5.22
N SER A 222 -5.09 -18.80 5.70
CA SER A 222 -5.79 -17.64 6.22
C SER A 222 -5.27 -17.17 7.58
N ARG A 223 -4.73 -18.06 8.40
CA ARG A 223 -4.12 -17.72 9.70
C ARG A 223 -2.66 -17.31 9.48
N ARG A 224 -2.45 -16.04 9.15
CA ARG A 224 -1.13 -15.50 8.84
C ARG A 224 -0.93 -14.10 9.39
N ILE A 225 0.32 -13.71 9.44
CA ILE A 225 0.76 -12.33 9.61
C ILE A 225 1.52 -11.92 8.36
N ASP A 226 1.15 -10.78 7.80
CA ASP A 226 1.85 -10.16 6.68
C ASP A 226 2.60 -8.92 7.20
N ILE A 227 3.94 -8.93 7.14
CA ILE A 227 4.78 -7.77 7.42
C ILE A 227 5.02 -7.07 6.08
N VAL A 228 4.43 -5.90 5.92
CA VAL A 228 4.41 -5.11 4.68
C VAL A 228 5.40 -3.96 4.81
N ILE A 229 6.46 -3.97 4.01
CA ILE A 229 7.48 -2.93 3.99
C ILE A 229 7.23 -2.06 2.76
N ARG A 230 7.05 -0.75 2.98
CA ARG A 230 6.78 0.22 1.91
C ARG A 230 7.99 1.11 1.69
N PRO A 231 8.23 1.57 0.45
CA PRO A 231 9.20 2.63 0.24
C PRO A 231 8.71 3.87 1.00
N THR A 232 9.59 4.51 1.74
CA THR A 232 9.28 5.82 2.31
C THR A 232 9.23 6.81 1.16
N ILE A 233 8.07 7.36 0.87
CA ILE A 233 7.94 8.50 -0.03
C ILE A 233 8.68 9.63 0.69
N SER A 234 9.87 10.00 0.21
CA SER A 234 10.49 11.25 0.59
C SER A 234 9.55 12.35 0.11
N GLU A 235 8.69 12.87 0.99
CA GLU A 235 8.08 14.16 0.73
C GLU A 235 9.24 15.13 0.59
N GLY A 236 9.56 15.45 -0.67
CA GLY A 236 10.48 16.50 -1.02
C GLY A 236 9.92 17.81 -0.47
N GLY A 237 10.52 18.29 0.61
CA GLY A 237 10.34 19.65 1.08
C GLY A 237 11.14 20.63 0.23
#